data_1a00a01ee5919f5b7eef7d981398d678
#
_entry.id   1a00a01ee5919f5b7eef7d981398d678
#
_cell.length_a   1.000
_cell.length_b   1.000
_cell.length_c   1.000
_cell.angle_alpha   90.00
_cell.angle_beta   90.00
_cell.angle_gamma   90.00
#
_symmetry.space_group_name_H-M   'P 1'
#
loop_
_entity.id
_entity.type
_entity.pdbx_description
1 polymer ?
#
loop_
_entity_poly.entity_id
_entity_poly.type
_entity_poly.pdbx_seq_one_letter_code
_entity_poly.pdbx_strand_id
1 'polypeptide(L)'
;MLFEEDLFSLNQLQLIRLAKKIGLPGYTQYKGTELIFKMLEFQAAQEGLAFVTGCLEIMEDGFGFLRFPQNNYTAGRDDVYVSLTQIKRFGLKTGNMVSGPVRSPKEGEKYYALLRVESVNNMAPDCMQNLRPFDELTPYYPTERLNLEFDPDNYSTRIINLFTPIGKGQRGLIVAAPRTGKTTLLQDTANAILSNHPEVYLIVLLVDERPEEVTEMKKILKPGSREVISSTFDESPKNHSAVSEMVLEKAKRMVELHQDVVIVLDSITRLARAYNNITPSSGKVLSGGIDANGLIKPKKFFGSARKTEEAGSLTIIATALIDTGSKMDQVIFEEFKGTGNMELVLDRTISDMRLYPAIDLVKSGTRREELLLTQNELNRMYVLRKYLKTISPIQGIETLRKKMQATQTNEELLNSMSN
;
A
#
# COMPACT_ATOMS: atom_id res chain seq x y z
N MET A 1 -36.35 -9.98 -5.37
CA MET A 1 -35.24 -10.16 -4.42
C MET A 1 -35.56 -11.35 -3.53
N LEU A 2 -34.62 -12.28 -3.33
CA LEU A 2 -34.81 -13.42 -2.41
C LEU A 2 -34.66 -13.00 -0.94
N PHE A 3 -34.07 -11.83 -0.69
CA PHE A 3 -33.84 -11.32 0.65
C PHE A 3 -34.70 -10.07 0.88
N GLU A 4 -35.57 -10.15 1.87
CA GLU A 4 -36.35 -9.02 2.38
C GLU A 4 -35.58 -8.26 3.48
N GLU A 5 -34.55 -8.88 4.07
CA GLU A 5 -33.75 -8.36 5.15
C GLU A 5 -32.37 -7.95 4.65
N ASP A 6 -31.80 -6.90 5.25
CA ASP A 6 -30.42 -6.50 5.01
C ASP A 6 -29.45 -7.58 5.56
N LEU A 7 -28.80 -8.32 4.66
CA LEU A 7 -27.88 -9.40 5.01
C LEU A 7 -26.74 -8.94 5.93
N PHE A 8 -26.31 -7.69 5.82
CA PHE A 8 -25.21 -7.14 6.59
C PHE A 8 -25.62 -6.81 8.05
N SER A 9 -26.90 -6.77 8.35
CA SER A 9 -27.44 -6.60 9.70
C SER A 9 -27.59 -7.91 10.48
N LEU A 10 -27.52 -9.06 9.77
CA LEU A 10 -27.78 -10.38 10.35
C LEU A 10 -26.55 -10.96 11.08
N ASN A 11 -26.80 -11.64 12.20
CA ASN A 11 -25.75 -12.40 12.86
C ASN A 11 -25.47 -13.76 12.16
N GLN A 12 -24.35 -14.40 12.52
CA GLN A 12 -23.91 -15.65 11.88
C GLN A 12 -24.98 -16.77 11.89
N LEU A 13 -25.73 -16.91 12.96
CA LEU A 13 -26.77 -17.95 13.06
C LEU A 13 -27.95 -17.66 12.13
N GLN A 14 -28.34 -16.40 12.00
CA GLN A 14 -29.38 -15.96 11.07
C GLN A 14 -28.94 -16.16 9.62
N LEU A 15 -27.68 -15.78 9.28
CA LEU A 15 -27.11 -16.01 7.96
C LEU A 15 -27.07 -17.50 7.59
N ILE A 16 -26.66 -18.38 8.50
CA ILE A 16 -26.65 -19.84 8.28
C ILE A 16 -28.07 -20.37 8.03
N ARG A 17 -29.07 -19.92 8.81
CA ARG A 17 -30.47 -20.33 8.61
C ARG A 17 -30.99 -19.89 7.25
N LEU A 18 -30.67 -18.67 6.85
CA LEU A 18 -31.09 -18.11 5.57
C LEU A 18 -30.38 -18.81 4.40
N ALA A 19 -29.07 -19.04 4.49
CA ALA A 19 -28.29 -19.79 3.50
C ALA A 19 -28.84 -21.21 3.28
N LYS A 20 -29.24 -21.90 4.36
CA LYS A 20 -29.92 -23.19 4.29
C LYS A 20 -31.28 -23.09 3.60
N LYS A 21 -32.07 -22.05 3.92
CA LYS A 21 -33.40 -21.83 3.34
C LYS A 21 -33.36 -21.61 1.82
N ILE A 22 -32.35 -20.88 1.32
CA ILE A 22 -32.16 -20.63 -0.13
C ILE A 22 -31.50 -21.81 -0.85
N GLY A 23 -31.02 -22.83 -0.14
CA GLY A 23 -30.38 -24.01 -0.72
C GLY A 23 -28.93 -23.79 -1.14
N LEU A 24 -28.20 -22.85 -0.54
CA LEU A 24 -26.78 -22.61 -0.86
C LEU A 24 -25.94 -23.84 -0.51
N PRO A 25 -25.23 -24.47 -1.46
CA PRO A 25 -24.40 -25.62 -1.17
C PRO A 25 -23.17 -25.21 -0.35
N GLY A 26 -22.76 -26.04 0.60
CA GLY A 26 -21.52 -25.82 1.39
C GLY A 26 -21.55 -24.61 2.34
N TYR A 27 -22.69 -24.06 2.65
CA TYR A 27 -22.86 -22.84 3.46
C TYR A 27 -22.18 -22.87 4.83
N THR A 28 -21.95 -24.06 5.38
CA THR A 28 -21.29 -24.23 6.70
C THR A 28 -19.79 -23.92 6.67
N GLN A 29 -19.18 -23.86 5.49
CA GLN A 29 -17.75 -23.57 5.32
C GLN A 29 -17.44 -22.07 5.38
N TYR A 30 -18.44 -21.22 5.17
CA TYR A 30 -18.29 -19.77 5.07
C TYR A 30 -18.76 -19.05 6.36
N LYS A 31 -18.14 -17.91 6.67
CA LYS A 31 -18.47 -17.12 7.86
C LYS A 31 -18.57 -15.64 7.53
N GLY A 32 -19.42 -14.93 8.30
CA GLY A 32 -19.55 -13.47 8.20
C GLY A 32 -19.77 -12.97 6.78
N THR A 33 -18.99 -12.01 6.38
CA THR A 33 -19.09 -11.34 5.07
C THR A 33 -18.88 -12.30 3.90
N GLU A 34 -18.03 -13.32 4.05
CA GLU A 34 -17.81 -14.33 3.00
C GLU A 34 -19.10 -15.11 2.71
N LEU A 35 -19.85 -15.49 3.76
CA LEU A 35 -21.15 -16.17 3.58
C LEU A 35 -22.16 -15.26 2.89
N ILE A 36 -22.19 -13.98 3.24
CA ILE A 36 -23.06 -13.00 2.55
C ILE A 36 -22.76 -12.95 1.07
N PHE A 37 -21.48 -12.83 0.68
CA PHE A 37 -21.09 -12.79 -0.73
C PHE A 37 -21.46 -14.07 -1.46
N LYS A 38 -21.28 -15.24 -0.86
CA LYS A 38 -21.71 -16.52 -1.46
C LYS A 38 -23.23 -16.62 -1.65
N MET A 39 -24.00 -16.04 -0.74
CA MET A 39 -25.45 -15.97 -0.88
C MET A 39 -25.85 -15.03 -2.03
N LEU A 40 -25.23 -13.87 -2.16
CA LEU A 40 -25.47 -12.91 -3.25
C LEU A 40 -25.06 -13.48 -4.62
N GLU A 41 -23.88 -14.13 -4.70
CA GLU A 41 -23.44 -14.85 -5.91
C GLU A 41 -24.45 -15.93 -6.32
N PHE A 42 -24.91 -16.73 -5.35
CA PHE A 42 -25.89 -17.80 -5.60
C PHE A 42 -27.23 -17.25 -6.09
N GLN A 43 -27.71 -16.14 -5.50
CA GLN A 43 -28.93 -15.47 -5.94
C GLN A 43 -28.78 -14.94 -7.37
N ALA A 44 -27.66 -14.27 -7.68
CA ALA A 44 -27.40 -13.77 -9.03
C ALA A 44 -27.37 -14.91 -10.06
N ALA A 45 -26.74 -16.03 -9.73
CA ALA A 45 -26.69 -17.23 -10.59
C ALA A 45 -28.09 -17.81 -10.86
N GLN A 46 -29.00 -17.81 -9.87
CA GLN A 46 -30.39 -18.24 -10.06
C GLN A 46 -31.19 -17.31 -11.00
N GLU A 47 -30.80 -16.02 -11.04
CA GLU A 47 -31.36 -15.02 -11.97
C GLU A 47 -30.68 -15.09 -13.35
N GLY A 48 -29.73 -16.00 -13.58
CA GLY A 48 -28.95 -16.10 -14.82
C GLY A 48 -27.94 -14.97 -15.01
N LEU A 49 -27.53 -14.30 -13.91
CA LEU A 49 -26.61 -13.17 -13.91
C LEU A 49 -25.26 -13.57 -13.34
N ALA A 50 -24.20 -12.93 -13.81
CA ALA A 50 -22.91 -13.00 -13.15
C ALA A 50 -22.87 -12.01 -11.98
N PHE A 51 -22.11 -12.34 -10.93
CA PHE A 51 -21.85 -11.45 -9.78
C PHE A 51 -20.38 -11.04 -9.80
N VAL A 52 -20.11 -9.74 -9.66
CA VAL A 52 -18.75 -9.21 -9.71
C VAL A 52 -18.46 -8.28 -8.52
N THR A 53 -17.19 -8.20 -8.16
CA THR A 53 -16.64 -7.22 -7.23
C THR A 53 -15.47 -6.52 -7.90
N GLY A 54 -15.51 -5.19 -7.99
CA GLY A 54 -14.48 -4.39 -8.62
C GLY A 54 -14.27 -3.04 -7.93
N CYS A 55 -13.13 -2.42 -8.18
CA CYS A 55 -12.80 -1.10 -7.68
C CYS A 55 -13.37 -0.03 -8.62
N LEU A 56 -14.17 0.88 -8.10
CA LEU A 56 -14.84 1.91 -8.89
C LEU A 56 -13.85 3.01 -9.29
N GLU A 57 -13.81 3.31 -10.59
CA GLU A 57 -13.23 4.53 -11.15
C GLU A 57 -14.36 5.39 -11.71
N ILE A 58 -14.49 6.63 -11.23
CA ILE A 58 -15.48 7.59 -11.72
C ILE A 58 -14.83 8.45 -12.79
N MET A 59 -15.48 8.53 -13.96
CA MET A 59 -15.04 9.32 -15.10
C MET A 59 -15.50 10.79 -14.96
N GLU A 60 -14.90 11.69 -15.74
CA GLU A 60 -15.23 13.12 -15.72
C GLU A 60 -16.72 13.40 -15.98
N ASP A 61 -17.35 12.58 -16.83
CA ASP A 61 -18.80 12.65 -17.15
C ASP A 61 -19.70 12.15 -16.00
N GLY A 62 -19.11 11.65 -14.90
CA GLY A 62 -19.81 11.24 -13.68
C GLY A 62 -20.34 9.80 -13.68
N PHE A 63 -20.31 9.05 -14.78
CA PHE A 63 -20.44 7.59 -14.76
C PHE A 63 -19.13 6.93 -14.35
N GLY A 64 -19.11 5.61 -14.12
CA GLY A 64 -17.88 4.93 -13.72
C GLY A 64 -17.73 3.55 -14.32
N PHE A 65 -16.56 2.96 -14.02
CA PHE A 65 -16.25 1.57 -14.34
C PHE A 65 -15.71 0.85 -13.11
N LEU A 66 -16.09 -0.42 -12.94
CA LEU A 66 -15.40 -1.30 -12.00
C LEU A 66 -14.15 -1.83 -12.69
N ARG A 67 -13.01 -1.54 -12.05
CA ARG A 67 -11.68 -1.99 -12.46
C ARG A 67 -11.24 -3.18 -11.59
N PHE A 68 -10.38 -4.02 -12.14
CA PHE A 68 -10.00 -5.27 -11.49
C PHE A 68 -8.49 -5.35 -11.23
N PRO A 69 -8.07 -5.93 -10.08
CA PRO A 69 -6.65 -6.02 -9.72
C PRO A 69 -5.85 -6.92 -10.67
N GLN A 70 -6.47 -7.92 -11.31
CA GLN A 70 -5.81 -8.75 -12.33
C GLN A 70 -5.36 -7.94 -13.55
N ASN A 71 -6.03 -6.82 -13.84
CA ASN A 71 -5.67 -5.86 -14.88
C ASN A 71 -4.97 -4.62 -14.33
N ASN A 72 -4.40 -4.70 -13.11
CA ASN A 72 -3.74 -3.59 -12.41
C ASN A 72 -4.62 -2.32 -12.34
N TYR A 73 -5.94 -2.46 -12.28
CA TYR A 73 -6.92 -1.37 -12.31
C TYR A 73 -6.89 -0.50 -13.58
N THR A 74 -6.21 -0.92 -14.64
CA THR A 74 -6.24 -0.24 -15.94
C THR A 74 -7.51 -0.57 -16.70
N ALA A 75 -7.87 0.28 -17.68
CA ALA A 75 -9.02 0.06 -18.54
C ALA A 75 -8.89 -1.25 -19.33
N GLY A 76 -9.93 -2.10 -19.26
CA GLY A 76 -9.95 -3.41 -19.87
C GLY A 76 -11.29 -3.74 -20.56
N ARG A 77 -11.33 -4.89 -21.24
CA ARG A 77 -12.57 -5.37 -21.90
C ARG A 77 -13.59 -5.89 -20.90
N ASP A 78 -13.10 -6.33 -19.74
CA ASP A 78 -13.92 -6.94 -18.68
C ASP A 78 -14.50 -5.89 -17.72
N ASP A 79 -14.24 -4.60 -17.96
CA ASP A 79 -14.74 -3.52 -17.14
C ASP A 79 -16.27 -3.49 -17.12
N VAL A 80 -16.81 -3.13 -15.96
CA VAL A 80 -18.24 -3.08 -15.74
C VAL A 80 -18.70 -1.65 -15.59
N TYR A 81 -19.61 -1.22 -16.46
CA TYR A 81 -20.19 0.11 -16.42
C TYR A 81 -21.06 0.30 -15.17
N VAL A 82 -20.88 1.42 -14.50
CA VAL A 82 -21.69 1.88 -13.35
C VAL A 82 -22.35 3.20 -13.71
N SER A 83 -23.67 3.25 -13.59
CA SER A 83 -24.42 4.43 -13.99
C SER A 83 -24.23 5.62 -13.03
N LEU A 84 -24.31 6.84 -13.55
CA LEU A 84 -24.33 8.08 -12.78
C LEU A 84 -25.39 8.05 -11.66
N THR A 85 -26.55 7.46 -11.94
CA THR A 85 -27.67 7.36 -10.98
C THR A 85 -27.29 6.51 -9.76
N GLN A 86 -26.62 5.37 -9.98
CA GLN A 86 -26.13 4.51 -8.88
C GLN A 86 -25.05 5.21 -8.06
N ILE A 87 -24.11 5.88 -8.74
CA ILE A 87 -23.02 6.63 -8.08
C ILE A 87 -23.61 7.71 -7.18
N LYS A 88 -24.54 8.52 -7.67
CA LYS A 88 -25.17 9.59 -6.90
C LYS A 88 -26.04 9.04 -5.76
N ARG A 89 -26.82 8.00 -6.01
CA ARG A 89 -27.73 7.41 -5.03
C ARG A 89 -27.00 6.93 -3.78
N PHE A 90 -25.86 6.25 -3.94
CA PHE A 90 -25.09 5.68 -2.83
C PHE A 90 -23.89 6.53 -2.42
N GLY A 91 -23.70 7.71 -3.01
CA GLY A 91 -22.55 8.58 -2.70
C GLY A 91 -21.20 7.92 -2.97
N LEU A 92 -21.11 7.09 -4.04
CA LEU A 92 -19.91 6.34 -4.35
C LEU A 92 -18.77 7.26 -4.76
N LYS A 93 -17.56 6.86 -4.42
CA LYS A 93 -16.31 7.55 -4.75
C LYS A 93 -15.36 6.62 -5.48
N THR A 94 -14.46 7.18 -6.27
CA THR A 94 -13.33 6.42 -6.82
C THR A 94 -12.59 5.71 -5.69
N GLY A 95 -12.23 4.44 -5.92
CA GLY A 95 -11.59 3.59 -4.92
C GLY A 95 -12.54 2.72 -4.11
N ASN A 96 -13.87 2.95 -4.15
CA ASN A 96 -14.82 2.06 -3.51
C ASN A 96 -14.81 0.68 -4.18
N MET A 97 -14.76 -0.37 -3.37
CA MET A 97 -14.99 -1.75 -3.83
C MET A 97 -16.51 -1.97 -3.92
N VAL A 98 -17.02 -2.11 -5.13
CA VAL A 98 -18.46 -2.25 -5.39
C VAL A 98 -18.75 -3.65 -5.88
N SER A 99 -19.79 -4.27 -5.32
CA SER A 99 -20.22 -5.62 -5.69
C SER A 99 -21.69 -5.64 -6.10
N GLY A 100 -21.97 -6.47 -7.08
CA GLY A 100 -23.36 -6.68 -7.52
C GLY A 100 -23.49 -7.51 -8.79
N PRO A 101 -24.74 -7.87 -9.16
CA PRO A 101 -25.04 -8.60 -10.38
C PRO A 101 -24.87 -7.71 -11.60
N VAL A 102 -24.32 -8.33 -12.66
CA VAL A 102 -24.07 -7.67 -13.95
C VAL A 102 -24.81 -8.37 -15.07
N ARG A 103 -25.21 -7.60 -16.06
CA ARG A 103 -25.74 -8.13 -17.33
C ARG A 103 -24.72 -8.02 -18.45
N SER A 104 -24.80 -8.91 -19.37
CA SER A 104 -24.06 -8.87 -20.64
C SER A 104 -24.34 -7.60 -21.43
N PRO A 105 -23.40 -7.14 -22.27
CA PRO A 105 -23.63 -6.04 -23.19
C PRO A 105 -24.82 -6.33 -24.12
N LYS A 106 -25.67 -5.32 -24.36
CA LYS A 106 -26.68 -5.36 -25.38
C LYS A 106 -26.08 -5.04 -26.74
N GLU A 107 -26.88 -5.22 -27.81
CA GLU A 107 -26.49 -4.83 -29.16
C GLU A 107 -26.08 -3.34 -29.18
N GLY A 108 -24.85 -3.06 -29.63
CA GLY A 108 -24.25 -1.71 -29.62
C GLY A 108 -23.54 -1.30 -28.31
N GLU A 109 -23.66 -2.05 -27.22
CA GLU A 109 -22.90 -1.80 -25.99
C GLU A 109 -21.56 -2.56 -25.99
N LYS A 110 -20.53 -1.96 -25.40
CA LYS A 110 -19.18 -2.54 -25.35
C LYS A 110 -18.88 -3.26 -24.02
N TYR A 111 -19.51 -2.81 -22.94
CA TYR A 111 -19.18 -3.23 -21.59
C TYR A 111 -20.35 -3.92 -20.89
N TYR A 112 -20.03 -4.80 -19.94
CA TYR A 112 -21.01 -5.27 -18.98
C TYR A 112 -21.60 -4.09 -18.19
N ALA A 113 -22.80 -4.23 -17.66
CA ALA A 113 -23.44 -3.17 -16.88
C ALA A 113 -23.87 -3.69 -15.52
N LEU A 114 -23.51 -2.95 -14.47
CA LEU A 114 -23.94 -3.22 -13.09
C LEU A 114 -25.45 -2.95 -12.99
N LEU A 115 -26.23 -3.97 -12.63
CA LEU A 115 -27.67 -3.84 -12.52
C LEU A 115 -28.10 -3.17 -11.21
N ARG A 116 -27.48 -3.59 -10.11
CA ARG A 116 -27.72 -3.04 -8.78
C ARG A 116 -26.45 -3.13 -7.93
N VAL A 117 -26.32 -2.22 -6.99
CA VAL A 117 -25.25 -2.21 -6.00
C VAL A 117 -25.73 -3.01 -4.80
N GLU A 118 -25.10 -4.15 -4.51
CA GLU A 118 -25.43 -5.02 -3.39
C GLU A 118 -24.54 -4.77 -2.18
N SER A 119 -23.28 -4.37 -2.42
CA SER A 119 -22.32 -4.06 -1.38
C SER A 119 -21.36 -2.97 -1.84
N VAL A 120 -20.92 -2.15 -0.90
CA VAL A 120 -19.82 -1.19 -1.06
C VAL A 120 -18.81 -1.41 0.06
N ASN A 121 -17.56 -1.68 -0.30
CA ASN A 121 -16.49 -1.96 0.65
C ASN A 121 -16.85 -3.06 1.69
N ASN A 122 -17.55 -4.10 1.26
CA ASN A 122 -18.04 -5.21 2.07
C ASN A 122 -19.07 -4.82 3.14
N MET A 123 -19.77 -3.70 2.94
CA MET A 123 -20.85 -3.21 3.80
C MET A 123 -22.11 -2.94 2.98
N ALA A 124 -23.24 -2.80 3.67
CA ALA A 124 -24.49 -2.36 3.04
C ALA A 124 -24.27 -0.97 2.37
N PRO A 125 -24.78 -0.75 1.14
CA PRO A 125 -24.52 0.48 0.40
C PRO A 125 -24.96 1.75 1.12
N ASP A 126 -26.03 1.71 1.91
CA ASP A 126 -26.56 2.86 2.64
C ASP A 126 -25.66 3.32 3.80
N CYS A 127 -24.75 2.45 4.29
CA CYS A 127 -23.79 2.78 5.35
C CYS A 127 -22.72 3.79 4.89
N MET A 128 -22.49 3.94 3.57
CA MET A 128 -21.45 4.80 3.03
C MET A 128 -21.66 6.30 3.32
N GLN A 129 -22.91 6.72 3.46
CA GLN A 129 -23.25 8.14 3.67
C GLN A 129 -22.79 8.67 5.04
N ASN A 130 -22.56 7.78 6.02
CA ASN A 130 -22.16 8.14 7.37
C ASN A 130 -20.64 8.15 7.60
N LEU A 131 -19.84 7.77 6.59
CA LEU A 131 -18.39 7.74 6.71
C LEU A 131 -17.80 9.13 6.48
N ARG A 132 -16.90 9.55 7.38
CA ARG A 132 -16.10 10.78 7.19
C ARG A 132 -15.10 10.56 6.05
N PRO A 133 -15.05 11.48 5.06
CA PRO A 133 -14.07 11.40 3.99
C PRO A 133 -12.63 11.44 4.51
N PHE A 134 -11.73 10.71 3.87
CA PHE A 134 -10.32 10.64 4.26
C PHE A 134 -9.66 12.02 4.44
N ASP A 135 -9.97 12.96 3.55
CA ASP A 135 -9.37 14.30 3.57
C ASP A 135 -9.87 15.16 4.76
N GLU A 136 -10.96 14.77 5.42
CA GLU A 136 -11.53 15.41 6.61
C GLU A 136 -11.11 14.75 7.93
N LEU A 137 -10.40 13.60 7.87
CA LEU A 137 -9.90 12.90 9.05
C LEU A 137 -8.73 13.66 9.67
N THR A 138 -8.69 13.70 10.99
CA THR A 138 -7.63 14.39 11.76
C THR A 138 -6.32 13.60 11.68
N PRO A 139 -5.24 14.16 11.08
CA PRO A 139 -3.96 13.50 11.01
C PRO A 139 -3.26 13.46 12.36
N TYR A 140 -2.67 12.31 12.69
CA TYR A 140 -1.95 12.09 13.92
C TYR A 140 -0.55 11.52 13.67
N TYR A 141 0.35 11.63 14.65
CA TYR A 141 1.67 11.00 14.55
C TYR A 141 1.56 9.48 14.66
N PRO A 142 2.41 8.70 13.94
CA PRO A 142 2.53 7.26 14.15
C PRO A 142 2.92 6.95 15.59
N THR A 143 2.09 6.17 16.29
CA THR A 143 2.31 5.74 17.69
C THR A 143 2.28 4.23 17.85
N GLU A 144 1.82 3.51 16.82
CA GLU A 144 1.80 2.05 16.78
C GLU A 144 2.89 1.58 15.82
N ARG A 145 3.87 0.87 16.35
CA ARG A 145 5.00 0.33 15.57
C ARG A 145 4.55 -0.87 14.75
N LEU A 146 4.92 -0.89 13.48
CA LEU A 146 4.93 -2.09 12.66
C LEU A 146 6.21 -2.87 12.98
N ASN A 147 6.09 -3.93 13.74
CA ASN A 147 7.23 -4.78 14.07
C ASN A 147 7.65 -5.58 12.84
N LEU A 148 8.89 -5.37 12.39
CA LEU A 148 9.45 -6.04 11.22
C LEU A 148 10.35 -7.24 11.58
N GLU A 149 10.57 -7.50 12.85
CA GLU A 149 11.35 -8.64 13.32
C GLU A 149 10.50 -9.91 13.27
N PHE A 150 10.71 -10.76 12.28
CA PHE A 150 9.97 -12.00 12.07
C PHE A 150 10.84 -13.25 11.91
N ASP A 151 12.11 -13.06 11.60
CA ASP A 151 13.09 -14.12 11.37
C ASP A 151 14.44 -13.67 11.95
N PRO A 152 15.05 -14.47 12.86
CA PRO A 152 16.34 -14.15 13.45
C PRO A 152 17.47 -13.94 12.45
N ASP A 153 17.43 -14.65 11.32
CA ASP A 153 18.45 -14.61 10.28
C ASP A 153 18.20 -13.50 9.23
N ASN A 154 17.02 -12.87 9.24
CA ASN A 154 16.76 -11.72 8.39
C ASN A 154 17.29 -10.42 9.03
N TYR A 155 18.59 -10.17 8.82
CA TYR A 155 19.23 -8.97 9.35
C TYR A 155 18.68 -7.67 8.77
N SER A 156 18.14 -7.70 7.55
CA SER A 156 17.53 -6.53 6.91
C SER A 156 16.40 -5.97 7.76
N THR A 157 15.42 -6.80 8.08
CA THR A 157 14.23 -6.39 8.85
C THR A 157 14.57 -6.09 10.31
N ARG A 158 15.52 -6.82 10.92
CA ARG A 158 16.01 -6.54 12.25
C ARG A 158 16.68 -5.15 12.34
N ILE A 159 17.50 -4.79 11.35
CA ILE A 159 18.17 -3.48 11.29
C ILE A 159 17.15 -2.37 11.05
N ILE A 160 16.22 -2.53 10.10
CA ILE A 160 15.15 -1.55 9.86
C ILE A 160 14.36 -1.32 11.15
N ASN A 161 13.97 -2.39 11.83
CA ASN A 161 13.18 -2.34 13.05
C ASN A 161 13.89 -1.54 14.17
N LEU A 162 15.22 -1.55 14.25
CA LEU A 162 15.99 -0.79 15.24
C LEU A 162 16.27 0.64 14.80
N PHE A 163 16.79 0.84 13.59
CA PHE A 163 17.35 2.12 13.15
C PHE A 163 16.33 3.04 12.50
N THR A 164 15.34 2.48 11.88
CA THR A 164 14.26 3.21 11.19
C THR A 164 12.91 2.59 11.51
N PRO A 165 12.49 2.59 12.79
CA PRO A 165 11.22 2.02 13.16
C PRO A 165 10.10 2.66 12.33
N ILE A 166 9.20 1.82 11.83
CA ILE A 166 8.07 2.21 11.01
C ILE A 166 6.81 2.11 11.85
N GLY A 167 6.03 3.17 11.89
CA GLY A 167 4.74 3.18 12.55
C GLY A 167 3.57 3.21 11.55
N LYS A 168 2.40 2.78 12.00
CA LYS A 168 1.14 2.91 11.24
C LYS A 168 0.87 4.39 10.94
N GLY A 169 0.84 4.75 9.67
CA GLY A 169 0.74 6.15 9.20
C GLY A 169 2.09 6.79 8.81
N GLN A 170 3.18 6.03 8.78
CA GLN A 170 4.52 6.52 8.43
C GLN A 170 4.62 6.94 6.96
N ARG A 171 5.37 8.01 6.70
CA ARG A 171 5.86 8.41 5.38
C ARG A 171 7.33 8.06 5.28
N GLY A 172 7.62 6.81 4.88
CA GLY A 172 8.99 6.29 4.81
C GLY A 172 9.60 6.45 3.43
N LEU A 173 10.84 6.90 3.38
CA LEU A 173 11.62 7.02 2.16
C LEU A 173 12.84 6.08 2.24
N ILE A 174 12.93 5.14 1.32
CA ILE A 174 14.11 4.28 1.13
C ILE A 174 14.96 4.90 0.01
N VAL A 175 16.07 5.50 0.38
CA VAL A 175 16.99 6.18 -0.53
C VAL A 175 17.99 5.18 -1.05
N ALA A 176 17.96 4.92 -2.36
CA ALA A 176 18.74 3.85 -2.97
C ALA A 176 19.49 4.31 -4.22
N ALA A 177 20.81 4.12 -4.23
CA ALA A 177 21.58 4.11 -5.47
C ALA A 177 21.35 2.79 -6.24
N PRO A 178 21.62 2.75 -7.56
CA PRO A 178 21.54 1.50 -8.32
C PRO A 178 22.41 0.38 -7.73
N ARG A 179 21.88 -0.85 -7.70
CA ARG A 179 22.55 -2.09 -7.24
C ARG A 179 22.85 -2.15 -5.73
N THR A 180 22.11 -1.44 -4.90
CA THR A 180 22.29 -1.47 -3.42
C THR A 180 21.43 -2.49 -2.69
N GLY A 181 20.69 -3.36 -3.39
CA GLY A 181 19.82 -4.37 -2.78
C GLY A 181 18.42 -3.86 -2.43
N LYS A 182 17.98 -2.75 -3.07
CA LYS A 182 16.66 -2.13 -2.87
C LYS A 182 15.49 -3.12 -2.93
N THR A 183 15.41 -3.92 -4.00
CA THR A 183 14.29 -4.84 -4.25
C THR A 183 14.18 -5.91 -3.17
N THR A 184 15.28 -6.53 -2.78
CA THR A 184 15.33 -7.52 -1.69
C THR A 184 14.86 -6.91 -0.37
N LEU A 185 15.29 -5.69 -0.06
CA LEU A 185 14.89 -4.99 1.16
C LEU A 185 13.37 -4.71 1.19
N LEU A 186 12.78 -4.35 0.05
CA LEU A 186 11.33 -4.17 -0.07
C LEU A 186 10.57 -5.49 0.12
N GLN A 187 11.07 -6.59 -0.47
CA GLN A 187 10.50 -7.93 -0.33
C GLN A 187 10.55 -8.38 1.14
N ASP A 188 11.69 -8.20 1.80
CA ASP A 188 11.85 -8.50 3.23
C ASP A 188 10.89 -7.69 4.10
N THR A 189 10.80 -6.38 3.85
CA THR A 189 9.88 -5.48 4.59
C THR A 189 8.43 -5.88 4.39
N ALA A 190 8.02 -6.16 3.15
CA ALA A 190 6.67 -6.60 2.83
C ALA A 190 6.32 -7.95 3.50
N ASN A 191 7.23 -8.92 3.46
CA ASN A 191 7.04 -10.21 4.11
C ASN A 191 7.00 -10.11 5.64
N ALA A 192 7.78 -9.22 6.24
CA ALA A 192 7.72 -8.96 7.67
C ALA A 192 6.35 -8.42 8.09
N ILE A 193 5.80 -7.46 7.33
CA ILE A 193 4.46 -6.91 7.55
C ILE A 193 3.41 -8.03 7.44
N LEU A 194 3.43 -8.82 6.37
CA LEU A 194 2.48 -9.93 6.17
C LEU A 194 2.56 -10.99 7.26
N SER A 195 3.74 -11.21 7.84
CA SER A 195 3.96 -12.22 8.88
C SER A 195 3.50 -11.75 10.26
N ASN A 196 3.80 -10.51 10.61
CA ASN A 196 3.60 -9.99 11.96
C ASN A 196 2.30 -9.19 12.11
N HIS A 197 1.74 -8.69 10.99
CA HIS A 197 0.57 -7.80 10.97
C HIS A 197 -0.50 -8.30 10.01
N PRO A 198 -1.15 -9.44 10.31
CA PRO A 198 -2.20 -10.01 9.44
C PRO A 198 -3.43 -9.11 9.35
N GLU A 199 -3.60 -8.17 10.29
CA GLU A 199 -4.66 -7.16 10.27
C GLU A 199 -4.43 -6.05 9.23
N VAL A 200 -3.20 -5.86 8.78
CA VAL A 200 -2.81 -4.82 7.84
C VAL A 200 -3.08 -5.26 6.41
N TYR A 201 -3.65 -4.37 5.60
CA TYR A 201 -3.77 -4.60 4.16
C TYR A 201 -2.55 -4.04 3.43
N LEU A 202 -1.79 -4.91 2.77
CA LEU A 202 -0.57 -4.54 2.05
C LEU A 202 -0.85 -4.37 0.55
N ILE A 203 -0.46 -3.22 0.00
CA ILE A 203 -0.43 -2.98 -1.44
C ILE A 203 1.02 -2.74 -1.86
N VAL A 204 1.54 -3.59 -2.74
CA VAL A 204 2.82 -3.34 -3.39
C VAL A 204 2.54 -2.73 -4.76
N LEU A 205 2.99 -1.50 -4.94
CA LEU A 205 2.81 -0.72 -6.17
C LEU A 205 4.15 -0.56 -6.89
N LEU A 206 4.27 -1.18 -8.06
CA LEU A 206 5.46 -1.15 -8.89
C LEU A 206 5.20 -0.25 -10.11
N VAL A 207 5.93 0.86 -10.22
CA VAL A 207 5.75 1.88 -11.27
C VAL A 207 6.98 1.98 -12.14
N ASP A 208 6.82 1.77 -13.43
CA ASP A 208 7.90 1.79 -14.44
C ASP A 208 9.01 0.78 -14.10
N GLU A 209 8.66 -0.35 -13.48
CA GLU A 209 9.57 -1.45 -13.17
C GLU A 209 9.50 -2.55 -14.24
N ARG A 210 10.46 -3.48 -14.21
CA ARG A 210 10.58 -4.55 -15.19
C ARG A 210 9.56 -5.65 -14.95
N PRO A 211 8.99 -6.28 -16.01
CA PRO A 211 8.03 -7.39 -15.86
C PRO A 211 8.57 -8.58 -15.04
N GLU A 212 9.87 -8.88 -15.16
CA GLU A 212 10.51 -9.93 -14.37
C GLU A 212 10.54 -9.61 -12.87
N GLU A 213 10.78 -8.34 -12.48
CA GLU A 213 10.75 -7.89 -11.08
C GLU A 213 9.33 -7.96 -10.49
N VAL A 214 8.32 -7.63 -11.32
CA VAL A 214 6.90 -7.79 -10.95
C VAL A 214 6.57 -9.25 -10.67
N THR A 215 7.01 -10.15 -11.56
CA THR A 215 6.75 -11.59 -11.43
C THR A 215 7.45 -12.16 -10.18
N GLU A 216 8.67 -11.75 -9.93
CA GLU A 216 9.44 -12.14 -8.75
C GLU A 216 8.75 -11.67 -7.46
N MET A 217 8.33 -10.40 -7.39
CA MET A 217 7.60 -9.85 -6.25
C MET A 217 6.33 -10.66 -5.95
N LYS A 218 5.53 -10.98 -6.97
CA LYS A 218 4.31 -11.80 -6.81
C LYS A 218 4.59 -13.19 -6.25
N LYS A 219 5.74 -13.79 -6.59
CA LYS A 219 6.14 -15.14 -6.15
C LYS A 219 6.72 -15.17 -4.73
N ILE A 220 7.52 -14.16 -4.39
CA ILE A 220 8.26 -14.13 -3.11
C ILE A 220 7.38 -13.73 -1.95
N LEU A 221 6.39 -12.87 -2.19
CA LEU A 221 5.50 -12.41 -1.11
C LEU A 221 4.67 -13.55 -0.54
N LYS A 222 4.69 -13.68 0.78
CA LYS A 222 3.89 -14.66 1.53
C LYS A 222 2.39 -14.44 1.30
N PRO A 223 1.56 -15.50 1.43
CA PRO A 223 0.11 -15.35 1.46
C PRO A 223 -0.33 -14.38 2.56
N GLY A 224 -1.44 -13.69 2.35
CA GLY A 224 -2.00 -12.73 3.31
C GLY A 224 -2.89 -11.70 2.64
N SER A 225 -3.33 -10.70 3.40
CA SER A 225 -4.14 -9.59 2.92
C SER A 225 -3.30 -8.64 2.07
N ARG A 226 -3.09 -8.99 0.78
CA ARG A 226 -2.17 -8.27 -0.10
C ARG A 226 -2.62 -8.17 -1.55
N GLU A 227 -2.14 -7.13 -2.21
CA GLU A 227 -2.18 -6.98 -3.67
C GLU A 227 -0.80 -6.57 -4.19
N VAL A 228 -0.46 -7.04 -5.40
CA VAL A 228 0.69 -6.55 -6.16
C VAL A 228 0.15 -5.95 -7.45
N ILE A 229 0.20 -4.64 -7.51
CA ILE A 229 -0.27 -3.83 -8.63
C ILE A 229 0.94 -3.23 -9.33
N SER A 230 0.95 -3.25 -10.64
CA SER A 230 2.10 -2.80 -11.42
C SER A 230 1.68 -2.05 -12.67
N SER A 231 2.54 -1.12 -13.08
CA SER A 231 2.54 -0.54 -14.40
C SER A 231 3.99 -0.59 -14.89
N THR A 232 4.28 -1.49 -15.84
CA THR A 232 5.62 -1.83 -16.28
C THR A 232 6.20 -0.80 -17.26
N PHE A 233 7.52 -0.80 -17.47
CA PHE A 233 8.23 0.23 -18.23
C PHE A 233 7.78 0.37 -19.69
N ASP A 234 7.14 -0.64 -20.25
CA ASP A 234 6.56 -0.65 -21.61
C ASP A 234 5.20 0.05 -21.70
N GLU A 235 4.60 0.40 -20.54
CA GLU A 235 3.35 1.14 -20.49
C GLU A 235 3.55 2.66 -20.57
N SER A 236 2.47 3.39 -20.84
CA SER A 236 2.52 4.84 -20.97
C SER A 236 2.60 5.55 -19.61
N PRO A 237 3.19 6.77 -19.54
CA PRO A 237 3.15 7.59 -18.32
C PRO A 237 1.74 7.86 -17.79
N LYS A 238 0.72 7.89 -18.67
CA LYS A 238 -0.69 8.01 -18.27
C LYS A 238 -1.15 6.79 -17.48
N ASN A 239 -0.74 5.58 -17.88
CA ASN A 239 -1.07 4.36 -17.15
C ASN A 239 -0.40 4.34 -15.77
N HIS A 240 0.89 4.72 -15.70
CA HIS A 240 1.60 4.84 -14.42
C HIS A 240 0.85 5.74 -13.42
N SER A 241 0.38 6.89 -13.87
CA SER A 241 -0.36 7.83 -13.02
C SER A 241 -1.75 7.29 -12.66
N ALA A 242 -2.50 6.74 -13.62
CA ALA A 242 -3.86 6.22 -13.39
C ALA A 242 -3.88 5.06 -12.39
N VAL A 243 -2.96 4.09 -12.55
CA VAL A 243 -2.80 2.96 -11.62
C VAL A 243 -2.48 3.46 -10.21
N SER A 244 -1.58 4.43 -10.09
CA SER A 244 -1.19 4.99 -8.80
C SER A 244 -2.33 5.76 -8.14
N GLU A 245 -3.11 6.52 -8.91
CA GLU A 245 -4.31 7.20 -8.40
C GLU A 245 -5.36 6.21 -7.92
N MET A 246 -5.63 5.13 -8.66
CA MET A 246 -6.57 4.09 -8.25
C MET A 246 -6.15 3.39 -6.96
N VAL A 247 -4.86 3.04 -6.82
CA VAL A 247 -4.32 2.44 -5.61
C VAL A 247 -4.47 3.38 -4.41
N LEU A 248 -4.15 4.66 -4.58
CA LEU A 248 -4.28 5.65 -3.51
C LEU A 248 -5.73 5.84 -3.08
N GLU A 249 -6.65 6.00 -4.04
CA GLU A 249 -8.06 6.21 -3.72
C GLU A 249 -8.68 4.97 -3.07
N LYS A 250 -8.31 3.76 -3.52
CA LYS A 250 -8.70 2.51 -2.85
C LYS A 250 -8.19 2.49 -1.40
N ALA A 251 -6.91 2.78 -1.18
CA ALA A 251 -6.34 2.80 0.16
C ALA A 251 -7.05 3.80 1.08
N LYS A 252 -7.39 5.00 0.58
CA LYS A 252 -8.18 5.99 1.34
C LYS A 252 -9.56 5.46 1.75
N ARG A 253 -10.26 4.77 0.83
CA ARG A 253 -11.58 4.17 1.14
C ARG A 253 -11.47 3.09 2.21
N MET A 254 -10.37 2.33 2.23
CA MET A 254 -10.12 1.32 3.26
C MET A 254 -9.84 1.97 4.62
N VAL A 255 -9.05 3.04 4.65
CA VAL A 255 -8.76 3.79 5.89
C VAL A 255 -10.03 4.40 6.49
N GLU A 256 -10.95 4.95 5.68
CA GLU A 256 -12.26 5.43 6.14
C GLU A 256 -13.08 4.36 6.89
N LEU A 257 -12.78 3.09 6.63
CA LEU A 257 -13.39 1.90 7.28
C LEU A 257 -12.55 1.34 8.43
N HIS A 258 -11.72 2.17 9.06
CA HIS A 258 -10.84 1.79 10.17
C HIS A 258 -9.81 0.70 9.84
N GLN A 259 -9.47 0.50 8.55
CA GLN A 259 -8.42 -0.43 8.16
C GLN A 259 -7.06 0.25 8.17
N ASP A 260 -6.04 -0.51 8.57
CA ASP A 260 -4.65 -0.09 8.43
C ASP A 260 -4.11 -0.58 7.08
N VAL A 261 -3.68 0.36 6.26
CA VAL A 261 -3.18 0.08 4.91
C VAL A 261 -1.72 0.47 4.80
N VAL A 262 -0.91 -0.41 4.23
CA VAL A 262 0.48 -0.12 3.89
C VAL A 262 0.65 -0.18 2.38
N ILE A 263 1.16 0.89 1.78
CA ILE A 263 1.60 0.93 0.38
C ILE A 263 3.13 0.88 0.36
N VAL A 264 3.69 -0.15 -0.27
CA VAL A 264 5.11 -0.24 -0.62
C VAL A 264 5.25 0.16 -2.08
N LEU A 265 5.87 1.32 -2.34
CA LEU A 265 5.98 1.91 -3.68
C LEU A 265 7.40 1.81 -4.23
N ASP A 266 7.58 1.16 -5.33
CA ASP A 266 8.80 1.16 -6.12
C ASP A 266 8.53 1.69 -7.54
N SER A 267 8.87 2.93 -7.88
CA SER A 267 9.53 3.97 -7.08
C SER A 267 8.80 5.32 -7.19
N ILE A 268 8.92 6.14 -6.15
CA ILE A 268 8.38 7.51 -6.18
C ILE A 268 9.08 8.39 -7.22
N THR A 269 10.36 8.13 -7.49
CA THR A 269 11.13 8.83 -8.52
C THR A 269 10.53 8.62 -9.91
N ARG A 270 10.19 7.37 -10.23
CA ARG A 270 9.60 7.03 -11.54
C ARG A 270 8.16 7.53 -11.64
N LEU A 271 7.40 7.45 -10.55
CA LEU A 271 6.07 8.05 -10.49
C LEU A 271 6.11 9.57 -10.74
N ALA A 272 7.07 10.27 -10.12
CA ALA A 272 7.25 11.70 -10.31
C ALA A 272 7.64 12.04 -11.76
N ARG A 273 8.50 11.22 -12.39
CA ARG A 273 8.83 11.36 -13.83
C ARG A 273 7.61 11.18 -14.72
N ALA A 274 6.77 10.17 -14.43
CA ALA A 274 5.53 9.93 -15.18
C ALA A 274 4.59 11.14 -15.11
N TYR A 275 4.38 11.69 -13.92
CA TYR A 275 3.57 12.91 -13.77
C TYR A 275 4.17 14.11 -14.47
N ASN A 276 5.50 14.29 -14.42
CA ASN A 276 6.17 15.38 -15.15
C ASN A 276 5.95 15.30 -16.66
N ASN A 277 5.91 14.09 -17.22
CA ASN A 277 5.68 13.86 -18.64
C ASN A 277 4.23 14.14 -19.09
N ILE A 278 3.24 13.96 -18.23
CA ILE A 278 1.82 14.18 -18.57
C ILE A 278 1.30 15.55 -18.17
N THR A 279 2.01 16.25 -17.30
CA THR A 279 1.58 17.57 -16.81
C THR A 279 1.81 18.61 -17.92
N PRO A 280 0.78 19.41 -18.29
CA PRO A 280 0.98 20.52 -19.20
C PRO A 280 2.02 21.49 -18.68
N SER A 281 2.88 22.01 -19.56
CA SER A 281 3.95 22.93 -19.17
C SER A 281 3.37 24.18 -18.53
N SER A 282 3.82 24.50 -17.31
CA SER A 282 3.47 25.73 -16.61
C SER A 282 4.30 26.95 -17.04
N GLY A 283 5.34 26.72 -17.86
CA GLY A 283 6.36 27.73 -18.20
C GLY A 283 7.35 27.99 -17.06
N LYS A 284 7.21 27.36 -15.90
CA LYS A 284 8.12 27.45 -14.74
C LYS A 284 8.83 26.09 -14.56
N VAL A 285 10.05 26.01 -15.04
CA VAL A 285 10.86 24.79 -14.95
C VAL A 285 11.83 24.90 -13.79
N LEU A 286 11.81 23.91 -12.89
CA LEU A 286 12.78 23.73 -11.82
C LEU A 286 14.09 23.16 -12.37
N SER A 287 15.14 23.15 -11.56
CA SER A 287 16.41 22.48 -11.92
C SER A 287 16.14 21.04 -12.37
N GLY A 288 16.92 20.57 -13.36
CA GLY A 288 16.79 19.20 -13.87
C GLY A 288 15.60 18.95 -14.83
N GLY A 289 14.91 20.01 -15.29
CA GLY A 289 13.85 19.89 -16.31
C GLY A 289 12.47 19.47 -15.74
N ILE A 290 12.23 19.67 -14.46
CA ILE A 290 10.95 19.37 -13.81
C ILE A 290 10.04 20.59 -13.92
N ASP A 291 8.81 20.40 -14.43
CA ASP A 291 7.77 21.41 -14.33
C ASP A 291 7.33 21.60 -12.88
N ALA A 292 7.14 22.86 -12.46
CA ALA A 292 6.74 23.17 -11.09
C ALA A 292 5.43 22.46 -10.67
N ASN A 293 4.52 22.22 -11.60
CA ASN A 293 3.26 21.52 -11.37
C ASN A 293 3.40 20.00 -11.41
N GLY A 294 4.47 19.46 -12.04
CA GLY A 294 4.69 18.04 -12.24
C GLY A 294 4.86 17.25 -10.93
N LEU A 295 5.31 17.90 -9.84
CA LEU A 295 5.49 17.27 -8.54
C LEU A 295 4.28 17.38 -7.60
N ILE A 296 3.25 18.16 -7.93
CA ILE A 296 2.10 18.39 -7.04
C ILE A 296 1.38 17.07 -6.72
N LYS A 297 1.00 16.30 -7.74
CA LYS A 297 0.27 15.02 -7.56
C LYS A 297 1.12 13.96 -6.86
N PRO A 298 2.40 13.68 -7.25
CA PRO A 298 3.24 12.74 -6.52
C PRO A 298 3.48 13.13 -5.07
N LYS A 299 3.65 14.42 -4.77
CA LYS A 299 3.75 14.91 -3.38
C LYS A 299 2.46 14.69 -2.61
N LYS A 300 1.30 14.92 -3.24
CA LYS A 300 -0.01 14.64 -2.64
C LYS A 300 -0.17 13.14 -2.37
N PHE A 301 0.27 12.28 -3.29
CA PHE A 301 0.29 10.83 -3.10
C PHE A 301 1.07 10.47 -1.84
N PHE A 302 2.35 10.80 -1.77
CA PHE A 302 3.22 10.46 -0.65
C PHE A 302 2.80 11.17 0.65
N GLY A 303 2.35 12.41 0.56
CA GLY A 303 1.83 13.21 1.67
C GLY A 303 0.50 12.71 2.26
N SER A 304 -0.20 11.82 1.55
CA SER A 304 -1.44 11.22 2.03
C SER A 304 -1.20 10.24 3.18
N ALA A 305 0.02 9.70 3.34
CA ALA A 305 0.35 8.81 4.45
C ALA A 305 0.18 9.52 5.80
N ARG A 306 -0.68 8.97 6.64
CA ARG A 306 -1.00 9.47 7.99
C ARG A 306 -1.68 8.39 8.84
N LYS A 307 -1.48 8.46 10.14
CA LYS A 307 -2.41 7.88 11.10
C LYS A 307 -3.56 8.85 11.29
N THR A 308 -4.77 8.37 11.46
CA THR A 308 -5.92 9.22 11.75
C THR A 308 -6.41 8.96 13.17
N GLU A 309 -7.03 9.96 13.79
CA GLU A 309 -7.57 9.83 15.14
C GLU A 309 -8.87 9.02 15.13
N GLU A 310 -9.72 9.25 14.12
CA GLU A 310 -11.10 8.75 14.07
C GLU A 310 -11.25 7.47 13.23
N ALA A 311 -10.22 7.05 12.48
CA ALA A 311 -10.30 5.93 11.55
C ALA A 311 -9.00 5.12 11.52
N GLY A 312 -8.72 4.41 10.43
CA GLY A 312 -7.50 3.63 10.25
C GLY A 312 -6.26 4.45 9.95
N SER A 313 -5.24 3.81 9.40
CA SER A 313 -4.00 4.46 9.00
C SER A 313 -3.60 4.16 7.56
N LEU A 314 -2.94 5.11 6.90
CA LEU A 314 -2.27 4.93 5.63
C LEU A 314 -0.77 5.11 5.82
N THR A 315 -0.01 4.03 5.67
CA THR A 315 1.46 4.03 5.67
C THR A 315 1.96 3.95 4.24
N ILE A 316 2.92 4.78 3.85
CA ILE A 316 3.56 4.71 2.54
C ILE A 316 5.07 4.59 2.73
N ILE A 317 5.64 3.50 2.22
CA ILE A 317 7.09 3.25 2.16
C ILE A 317 7.49 3.29 0.70
N ALA A 318 8.17 4.35 0.28
CA ALA A 318 8.51 4.58 -1.10
C ALA A 318 10.02 4.56 -1.32
N THR A 319 10.47 3.99 -2.44
CA THR A 319 11.87 4.10 -2.84
C THR A 319 12.12 5.38 -3.62
N ALA A 320 13.22 6.06 -3.29
CA ALA A 320 13.74 7.20 -4.04
C ALA A 320 15.10 6.83 -4.63
N LEU A 321 15.25 7.05 -5.94
CA LEU A 321 16.47 6.72 -6.67
C LEU A 321 17.43 7.91 -6.62
N ILE A 322 18.68 7.64 -6.23
CA ILE A 322 19.78 8.61 -6.23
C ILE A 322 20.95 8.07 -7.06
N ASP A 323 21.93 8.93 -7.37
CA ASP A 323 23.15 8.57 -8.11
C ASP A 323 22.90 7.86 -9.44
N THR A 324 21.78 8.19 -10.09
CA THR A 324 21.40 7.66 -11.42
C THR A 324 22.08 8.40 -12.57
N GLY A 325 22.84 9.46 -12.28
CA GLY A 325 23.37 10.39 -13.28
C GLY A 325 22.36 11.42 -13.78
N SER A 326 21.09 11.34 -13.33
CA SER A 326 20.03 12.27 -13.72
C SER A 326 19.90 13.41 -12.70
N LYS A 327 20.06 14.67 -13.17
CA LYS A 327 19.79 15.86 -12.35
C LYS A 327 18.31 15.93 -11.92
N MET A 328 17.41 15.40 -12.74
CA MET A 328 15.98 15.32 -12.43
C MET A 328 15.73 14.49 -11.16
N ASP A 329 16.35 13.31 -11.06
CA ASP A 329 16.16 12.42 -9.90
C ASP A 329 16.68 13.05 -8.62
N GLN A 330 17.78 13.79 -8.69
CA GLN A 330 18.30 14.51 -7.54
C GLN A 330 17.31 15.56 -7.04
N VAL A 331 16.70 16.34 -7.94
CA VAL A 331 15.68 17.32 -7.56
C VAL A 331 14.44 16.63 -7.00
N ILE A 332 13.97 15.54 -7.63
CA ILE A 332 12.87 14.74 -7.11
C ILE A 332 13.17 14.29 -5.67
N PHE A 333 14.34 13.69 -5.44
CA PHE A 333 14.74 13.23 -4.11
C PHE A 333 14.69 14.36 -3.07
N GLU A 334 15.31 15.51 -3.35
CA GLU A 334 15.31 16.65 -2.41
C GLU A 334 13.89 17.15 -2.08
N GLU A 335 13.00 17.17 -3.06
CA GLU A 335 11.62 17.59 -2.90
C GLU A 335 10.78 16.61 -2.04
N PHE A 336 11.09 15.30 -2.09
CA PHE A 336 10.42 14.28 -1.27
C PHE A 336 11.04 14.11 0.11
N LYS A 337 12.35 14.33 0.26
CA LYS A 337 13.07 14.29 1.54
C LYS A 337 12.42 15.19 2.60
N GLY A 338 11.96 16.38 2.18
CA GLY A 338 11.24 17.31 3.06
C GLY A 338 9.85 16.83 3.49
N THR A 339 9.23 15.95 2.71
CA THR A 339 7.86 15.44 2.95
C THR A 339 7.85 14.20 3.85
N GLY A 340 8.91 13.37 3.78
CA GLY A 340 9.06 12.16 4.58
C GLY A 340 9.31 12.43 6.07
N ASN A 341 8.95 11.45 6.91
CA ASN A 341 9.25 11.44 8.34
C ASN A 341 10.04 10.20 8.78
N MET A 342 10.51 9.39 7.83
CA MET A 342 11.45 8.28 8.01
C MET A 342 12.33 8.20 6.77
N GLU A 343 13.61 8.02 6.95
CA GLU A 343 14.60 7.91 5.87
C GLU A 343 15.52 6.72 6.14
N LEU A 344 15.54 5.76 5.21
CA LEU A 344 16.43 4.62 5.19
C LEU A 344 17.40 4.78 4.02
N VAL A 345 18.68 5.01 4.28
CA VAL A 345 19.69 5.29 3.26
C VAL A 345 20.49 4.03 2.97
N LEU A 346 20.49 3.61 1.71
CA LEU A 346 21.36 2.53 1.23
C LEU A 346 22.68 3.12 0.69
N ASP A 347 23.79 2.54 1.10
CA ASP A 347 25.13 3.01 0.75
C ASP A 347 25.76 2.10 -0.31
N ARG A 348 26.25 2.72 -1.39
CA ARG A 348 26.86 1.99 -2.52
C ARG A 348 28.21 1.40 -2.13
N THR A 349 29.00 2.06 -1.27
CA THR A 349 30.32 1.55 -0.87
C THR A 349 30.21 0.25 -0.07
N ILE A 350 29.17 0.14 0.76
CA ILE A 350 28.84 -1.09 1.52
C ILE A 350 28.43 -2.20 0.54
N SER A 351 27.57 -1.89 -0.45
CA SER A 351 27.12 -2.89 -1.42
C SER A 351 28.22 -3.35 -2.38
N ASP A 352 29.13 -2.47 -2.76
CA ASP A 352 30.29 -2.79 -3.60
C ASP A 352 31.24 -3.81 -2.88
N MET A 353 31.27 -3.78 -1.54
CA MET A 353 31.94 -4.80 -0.70
C MET A 353 31.12 -6.07 -0.49
N ARG A 354 29.94 -6.22 -1.15
CA ARG A 354 29.01 -7.35 -0.99
C ARG A 354 28.50 -7.55 0.42
N LEU A 355 28.46 -6.50 1.22
CA LEU A 355 27.89 -6.50 2.56
C LEU A 355 26.41 -6.09 2.48
N TYR A 356 25.53 -7.00 2.89
CA TYR A 356 24.08 -6.77 2.88
C TYR A 356 23.49 -7.04 4.26
N PRO A 357 22.43 -6.26 4.68
CA PRO A 357 21.86 -5.12 3.95
C PRO A 357 22.83 -3.93 3.92
N ALA A 358 22.89 -3.24 2.77
CA ALA A 358 23.83 -2.13 2.56
C ALA A 358 23.27 -0.81 3.14
N ILE A 359 22.90 -0.81 4.42
CA ILE A 359 22.24 0.32 5.10
C ILE A 359 23.31 1.23 5.74
N ASP A 360 23.24 2.53 5.46
CA ASP A 360 23.98 3.53 6.22
C ASP A 360 23.27 3.78 7.57
N LEU A 361 23.79 3.17 8.63
CA LEU A 361 23.21 3.21 9.97
C LEU A 361 23.21 4.60 10.61
N VAL A 362 24.09 5.48 10.14
CA VAL A 362 24.26 6.84 10.69
C VAL A 362 23.29 7.82 10.04
N LYS A 363 23.11 7.70 8.71
CA LYS A 363 22.21 8.57 7.95
C LYS A 363 20.74 8.15 8.04
N SER A 364 20.47 6.89 8.41
CA SER A 364 19.12 6.37 8.52
C SER A 364 18.47 6.71 9.85
N GLY A 365 17.16 7.00 9.85
CA GLY A 365 16.42 7.31 11.06
C GLY A 365 14.94 7.63 10.82
N THR A 366 14.17 7.61 11.91
CA THR A 366 12.75 7.98 11.94
C THR A 366 12.57 9.22 12.80
N ARG A 367 11.83 10.21 12.31
CA ARG A 367 11.45 11.39 13.11
C ARG A 367 10.45 10.97 14.18
N ARG A 368 10.63 11.47 15.41
CA ARG A 368 9.79 11.13 16.56
C ARG A 368 9.82 9.63 16.88
N GLU A 369 11.00 8.98 16.72
CA GLU A 369 11.19 7.55 17.05
C GLU A 369 10.85 7.22 18.51
N GLU A 370 10.87 8.23 19.39
CA GLU A 370 10.46 8.10 20.79
C GLU A 370 8.97 7.73 20.98
N LEU A 371 8.13 7.91 19.94
CA LEU A 371 6.72 7.49 19.95
C LEU A 371 6.56 6.00 19.59
N LEU A 372 7.59 5.39 19.00
CA LEU A 372 7.57 4.01 18.48
C LEU A 372 8.48 3.05 19.27
N LEU A 373 9.42 3.58 20.03
CA LEU A 373 10.37 2.81 20.83
C LEU A 373 10.04 2.95 22.32
N THR A 374 10.30 1.89 23.08
CA THR A 374 10.28 1.97 24.53
C THR A 374 11.44 2.83 25.03
N GLN A 375 11.34 3.41 26.23
CA GLN A 375 12.39 4.25 26.80
C GLN A 375 13.73 3.50 26.93
N ASN A 376 13.70 2.21 27.21
CA ASN A 376 14.90 1.38 27.31
C ASN A 376 15.55 1.18 25.92
N GLU A 377 14.75 0.83 24.89
CA GLU A 377 15.24 0.73 23.51
C GLU A 377 15.85 2.07 23.07
N LEU A 378 15.16 3.18 23.30
CA LEU A 378 15.60 4.51 22.89
C LEU A 378 16.96 4.87 23.50
N ASN A 379 17.13 4.67 24.81
CA ASN A 379 18.40 4.95 25.51
C ASN A 379 19.56 4.12 24.93
N ARG A 380 19.33 2.83 24.68
CA ARG A 380 20.34 1.93 24.10
C ARG A 380 20.66 2.27 22.65
N MET A 381 19.65 2.65 21.87
CA MET A 381 19.85 3.10 20.49
C MET A 381 20.67 4.40 20.43
N TYR A 382 20.50 5.32 21.37
CA TYR A 382 21.35 6.51 21.44
C TYR A 382 22.82 6.17 21.69
N VAL A 383 23.09 5.22 22.59
CA VAL A 383 24.47 4.75 22.86
C VAL A 383 25.06 4.08 21.63
N LEU A 384 24.27 3.18 20.99
CA LEU A 384 24.69 2.48 19.77
C LEU A 384 24.98 3.45 18.62
N ARG A 385 24.10 4.41 18.37
CA ARG A 385 24.29 5.44 17.33
C ARG A 385 25.52 6.31 17.60
N LYS A 386 25.78 6.65 18.88
CA LYS A 386 26.98 7.40 19.27
C LYS A 386 28.25 6.62 18.95
N TYR A 387 28.29 5.32 19.27
CA TYR A 387 29.38 4.43 18.92
C TYR A 387 29.60 4.32 17.41
N LEU A 388 28.51 4.07 16.63
CA LEU A 388 28.60 3.91 15.19
C LEU A 388 29.12 5.16 14.47
N LYS A 389 28.93 6.35 15.02
CA LYS A 389 29.50 7.60 14.48
C LYS A 389 31.02 7.67 14.58
N THR A 390 31.66 6.85 15.44
CA THR A 390 33.11 6.85 15.64
C THR A 390 33.87 5.90 14.70
N ILE A 391 33.14 5.06 13.96
CA ILE A 391 33.71 4.05 13.06
C ILE A 391 33.19 4.25 11.62
N SER A 392 33.83 3.61 10.64
CA SER A 392 33.39 3.69 9.26
C SER A 392 32.05 2.97 9.06
N PRO A 393 31.23 3.36 8.05
CA PRO A 393 29.96 2.69 7.76
C PRO A 393 30.11 1.17 7.52
N ILE A 394 31.19 0.75 6.86
CA ILE A 394 31.50 -0.66 6.59
C ILE A 394 31.74 -1.40 7.92
N GLN A 395 32.61 -0.88 8.78
CA GLN A 395 32.87 -1.48 10.08
C GLN A 395 31.61 -1.50 10.97
N GLY A 396 30.75 -0.49 10.85
CA GLY A 396 29.48 -0.42 11.57
C GLY A 396 28.55 -1.58 11.23
N ILE A 397 28.34 -1.82 9.94
CA ILE A 397 27.52 -2.94 9.44
C ILE A 397 28.11 -4.30 9.82
N GLU A 398 29.43 -4.49 9.65
CA GLU A 398 30.10 -5.75 10.03
C GLU A 398 29.97 -6.05 11.53
N THR A 399 30.23 -5.04 12.36
CA THR A 399 30.12 -5.19 13.83
C THR A 399 28.69 -5.52 14.24
N LEU A 400 27.70 -4.82 13.67
CA LEU A 400 26.30 -5.06 13.97
C LEU A 400 25.86 -6.47 13.54
N ARG A 401 26.22 -6.91 12.33
CA ARG A 401 25.94 -8.26 11.85
C ARG A 401 26.51 -9.36 12.73
N LYS A 402 27.79 -9.23 13.14
CA LYS A 402 28.43 -10.19 14.08
C LYS A 402 27.66 -10.28 15.40
N LYS A 403 27.21 -9.16 15.93
CA LYS A 403 26.41 -9.15 17.16
C LYS A 403 25.00 -9.75 16.94
N MET A 404 24.38 -9.50 15.79
CA MET A 404 23.08 -10.09 15.43
C MET A 404 23.15 -11.60 15.22
N GLN A 405 24.26 -12.12 14.68
CA GLN A 405 24.49 -13.56 14.56
C GLN A 405 24.54 -14.30 15.91
N ALA A 406 24.93 -13.59 16.97
CA ALA A 406 25.01 -14.14 18.32
C ALA A 406 23.70 -13.99 19.11
N THR A 407 22.65 -13.43 18.51
CA THR A 407 21.36 -13.14 19.18
C THR A 407 20.18 -13.48 18.29
N GLN A 408 19.10 -13.98 18.91
CA GLN A 408 17.86 -14.36 18.20
C GLN A 408 16.95 -13.13 17.99
N THR A 409 16.99 -12.16 18.90
CA THR A 409 16.09 -11.00 18.87
C THR A 409 16.86 -9.69 19.01
N ASN A 410 16.21 -8.59 18.61
CA ASN A 410 16.74 -7.25 18.81
C ASN A 410 16.81 -6.86 20.30
N GLU A 411 15.88 -7.39 21.11
CA GLU A 411 15.92 -7.19 22.56
C GLU A 411 17.15 -7.82 23.18
N GLU A 412 17.48 -9.07 22.81
CA GLU A 412 18.72 -9.76 23.24
C GLU A 412 19.96 -8.96 22.80
N LEU A 413 19.97 -8.48 21.55
CA LEU A 413 21.05 -7.66 21.02
C LEU A 413 21.27 -6.41 21.86
N LEU A 414 20.22 -5.65 22.13
CA LEU A 414 20.29 -4.44 22.93
C LEU A 414 20.69 -4.75 24.39
N ASN A 415 20.24 -5.87 24.96
CA ASN A 415 20.61 -6.31 26.30
C ASN A 415 22.09 -6.69 26.39
N SER A 416 22.64 -7.32 25.33
CA SER A 416 24.04 -7.70 25.28
C SER A 416 25.05 -6.51 25.26
N MET A 417 24.55 -5.33 24.91
CA MET A 417 25.36 -4.10 24.86
C MET A 417 25.56 -3.40 26.23
N SER A 418 24.95 -3.91 27.28
CA SER A 418 24.98 -3.31 28.62
C SER A 418 26.12 -3.84 29.49
N ASN A 419 26.95 -4.76 28.97
CA ASN A 419 28.08 -5.35 29.68
C ASN A 419 29.42 -4.87 29.06
#